data_aa21fba07f516df70e522d28ddf6fd41
#
_entry.id   aa21fba07f516df70e522d28ddf6fd41
#
_cell.length_a   1.000
_cell.length_b   1.000
_cell.length_c   1.000
_cell.angle_alpha   90.00
_cell.angle_beta   90.00
_cell.angle_gamma   90.00
#
_symmetry.space_group_name_H-M   'P 1'
#
loop_
_entity.id
_entity.type
_entity.pdbx_description
1 polymer ?
#
loop_
_entity_poly.entity_id
_entity_poly.type
_entity_poly.pdbx_seq_one_letter_code
_entity_poly.pdbx_strand_id
1 'polypeptide(L)'
;MLEAIDLECTRGDRPLFRHLCFRLNPGELVHVTGVNGSGKTTLLRTLCGLTRASAGEVQWNGSSIHNLGDDYRSQLAFVGHSNGIQGELTSVENLRAAACLCTTHAVPIEQTLERVGLAPYRHFPSKILSQGQKRRLALARLIILQKPLWILDEPLSALDIDSVTLITGFLIEHLARRGMVIMTSHQEINVTAKTVLRIEIA
;
A
#
# COMPACT_ATOMS: atom_id res chain seq x y z
N MET A 1 -7.02 14.12 0.95
CA MET A 1 -8.05 13.50 1.82
C MET A 1 -8.76 12.44 1.00
N LEU A 2 -8.94 11.23 1.55
CA LEU A 2 -9.72 10.13 0.95
C LEU A 2 -10.98 9.92 1.78
N GLU A 3 -12.12 9.73 1.12
CA GLU A 3 -13.38 9.41 1.77
C GLU A 3 -14.03 8.19 1.12
N ALA A 4 -14.51 7.28 1.94
CA ALA A 4 -15.41 6.21 1.55
C ALA A 4 -16.81 6.58 2.03
N ILE A 5 -17.78 6.58 1.14
CA ILE A 5 -19.15 7.03 1.41
C ILE A 5 -20.10 5.89 1.06
N ASP A 6 -20.70 5.32 2.10
CA ASP A 6 -21.70 4.25 2.01
C ASP A 6 -21.29 3.09 1.09
N LEU A 7 -19.99 2.68 1.20
CA LEU A 7 -19.42 1.67 0.31
C LEU A 7 -20.02 0.29 0.60
N GLU A 8 -20.43 -0.36 -0.49
CA GLU A 8 -20.81 -1.77 -0.48
C GLU A 8 -20.01 -2.54 -1.52
N CYS A 9 -19.56 -3.74 -1.17
CA CYS A 9 -18.97 -4.67 -2.12
C CYS A 9 -19.57 -6.06 -1.99
N THR A 10 -19.77 -6.71 -3.13
CA THR A 10 -20.24 -8.09 -3.23
C THR A 10 -19.23 -8.95 -3.97
N ARG A 11 -19.26 -10.24 -3.71
CA ARG A 11 -18.53 -11.25 -4.49
C ARG A 11 -19.53 -12.29 -4.98
N GLY A 12 -19.91 -12.19 -6.27
CA GLY A 12 -21.12 -12.83 -6.75
C GLY A 12 -22.33 -12.28 -6.00
N ASP A 13 -23.19 -13.15 -5.48
CA ASP A 13 -24.38 -12.76 -4.71
C ASP A 13 -24.11 -12.54 -3.20
N ARG A 14 -22.88 -12.80 -2.74
CA ARG A 14 -22.52 -12.66 -1.33
C ARG A 14 -22.01 -11.25 -1.03
N PRO A 15 -22.66 -10.47 -0.14
CA PRO A 15 -22.12 -9.23 0.35
C PRO A 15 -20.86 -9.49 1.18
N LEU A 16 -19.81 -8.71 0.94
CA LEU A 16 -18.58 -8.72 1.73
C LEU A 16 -18.65 -7.68 2.85
N PHE A 17 -19.12 -6.49 2.52
CA PHE A 17 -19.40 -5.42 3.49
C PHE A 17 -20.44 -4.45 2.91
N ARG A 18 -21.13 -3.74 3.81
CA ARG A 18 -22.15 -2.75 3.49
C ARG A 18 -22.01 -1.53 4.38
N HIS A 19 -22.50 -0.39 3.89
CA HIS A 19 -22.56 0.87 4.62
C HIS A 19 -21.22 1.32 5.23
N LEU A 20 -20.10 1.00 4.54
CA LEU A 20 -18.77 1.37 5.03
C LEU A 20 -18.52 2.85 4.75
N CYS A 21 -18.36 3.62 5.83
CA CYS A 21 -18.04 5.03 5.77
C CYS A 21 -16.78 5.32 6.59
N PHE A 22 -15.81 6.01 6.00
CA PHE A 22 -14.68 6.55 6.73
C PHE A 22 -14.03 7.70 5.95
N ARG A 23 -13.24 8.50 6.68
CA ARG A 23 -12.43 9.57 6.12
C ARG A 23 -10.98 9.38 6.58
N LEU A 24 -10.05 9.57 5.66
CA LEU A 24 -8.60 9.50 5.90
C LEU A 24 -7.96 10.84 5.53
N ASN A 25 -7.36 11.50 6.51
CA ASN A 25 -6.68 12.79 6.33
C ASN A 25 -5.16 12.61 6.29
N PRO A 26 -4.41 13.61 5.81
CA PRO A 26 -2.94 13.59 5.83
C PRO A 26 -2.37 13.35 7.23
N GLY A 27 -1.45 12.40 7.34
CA GLY A 27 -0.82 11.95 8.58
C GLY A 27 -1.60 10.86 9.34
N GLU A 28 -2.70 10.36 8.78
CA GLU A 28 -3.53 9.34 9.41
C GLU A 28 -3.34 7.96 8.76
N LEU A 29 -3.66 6.92 9.54
CA LEU A 29 -3.60 5.52 9.13
C LEU A 29 -4.98 4.86 9.30
N VAL A 30 -5.43 4.15 8.27
CA VAL A 30 -6.55 3.20 8.36
C VAL A 30 -5.99 1.79 8.46
N HIS A 31 -6.29 1.12 9.56
CA HIS A 31 -5.98 -0.30 9.78
C HIS A 31 -7.23 -1.14 9.57
N VAL A 32 -7.22 -1.94 8.51
CA VAL A 32 -8.33 -2.84 8.15
C VAL A 32 -8.04 -4.23 8.69
N THR A 33 -8.93 -4.72 9.53
CA THR A 33 -8.87 -6.06 10.13
C THR A 33 -10.07 -6.90 9.69
N GLY A 34 -10.04 -8.18 9.98
CA GLY A 34 -11.12 -9.13 9.67
C GLY A 34 -10.58 -10.51 9.32
N VAL A 35 -11.46 -11.50 9.30
CA VAL A 35 -11.09 -12.90 8.98
C VAL A 35 -10.65 -13.05 7.52
N ASN A 36 -10.00 -14.18 7.21
CA ASN A 36 -9.66 -14.48 5.83
C ASN A 36 -10.93 -14.63 4.99
N GLY A 37 -10.94 -13.98 3.81
CA GLY A 37 -12.10 -14.01 2.92
C GLY A 37 -13.19 -12.98 3.24
N SER A 38 -13.05 -12.16 4.29
CA SER A 38 -14.04 -11.12 4.65
C SER A 38 -14.15 -9.96 3.64
N GLY A 39 -13.18 -9.80 2.74
CA GLY A 39 -13.23 -8.74 1.74
C GLY A 39 -12.16 -7.65 1.89
N LYS A 40 -11.18 -7.80 2.80
CA LYS A 40 -10.10 -6.83 3.02
C LYS A 40 -9.39 -6.42 1.72
N THR A 41 -8.90 -7.40 0.96
CA THR A 41 -8.25 -7.16 -0.34
C THR A 41 -9.22 -6.52 -1.35
N THR A 42 -10.52 -6.90 -1.33
CA THR A 42 -11.54 -6.28 -2.18
C THR A 42 -11.70 -4.80 -1.83
N LEU A 43 -11.78 -4.46 -0.55
CA LEU A 43 -11.82 -3.07 -0.10
C LEU A 43 -10.59 -2.31 -0.60
N LEU A 44 -9.37 -2.83 -0.38
CA LEU A 44 -8.15 -2.15 -0.85
C LEU A 44 -8.16 -1.93 -2.37
N ARG A 45 -8.60 -2.92 -3.15
CA ARG A 45 -8.72 -2.81 -4.61
C ARG A 45 -9.77 -1.79 -5.03
N THR A 46 -10.88 -1.69 -4.30
CA THR A 46 -11.92 -0.68 -4.53
C THR A 46 -11.36 0.72 -4.24
N LEU A 47 -10.64 0.89 -3.14
CA LEU A 47 -9.97 2.15 -2.79
C LEU A 47 -8.87 2.55 -3.80
N CYS A 48 -8.23 1.58 -4.47
CA CYS A 48 -7.29 1.84 -5.57
C CYS A 48 -7.99 2.19 -6.90
N GLY A 49 -9.33 2.06 -7.01
CA GLY A 49 -10.06 2.19 -8.26
C GLY A 49 -9.85 1.00 -9.23
N LEU A 50 -9.34 -0.15 -8.74
CA LEU A 50 -9.13 -1.38 -9.51
C LEU A 50 -10.39 -2.24 -9.59
N THR A 51 -11.31 -2.07 -8.65
CA THR A 51 -12.61 -2.76 -8.59
C THR A 51 -13.67 -1.71 -8.30
N ARG A 52 -14.83 -1.83 -8.92
CA ARG A 52 -15.97 -0.96 -8.62
C ARG A 52 -16.70 -1.47 -7.38
N ALA A 53 -17.13 -0.55 -6.52
CA ALA A 53 -18.08 -0.84 -5.46
C ALA A 53 -19.44 -1.24 -6.05
N SER A 54 -20.21 -2.05 -5.33
CA SER A 54 -21.60 -2.40 -5.72
C SER A 54 -22.55 -1.24 -5.44
N ALA A 55 -22.28 -0.45 -4.39
CA ALA A 55 -22.97 0.80 -4.07
C ALA A 55 -22.02 1.74 -3.32
N GLY A 56 -22.41 3.02 -3.22
CA GLY A 56 -21.57 4.06 -2.62
C GLY A 56 -20.43 4.50 -3.53
N GLU A 57 -19.54 5.32 -3.01
CA GLU A 57 -18.43 5.84 -3.78
C GLU A 57 -17.17 6.12 -2.92
N VAL A 58 -16.03 6.18 -3.61
CA VAL A 58 -14.76 6.66 -3.04
C VAL A 58 -14.46 8.04 -3.64
N GLN A 59 -14.14 9.00 -2.78
CA GLN A 59 -13.77 10.34 -3.19
C GLN A 59 -12.33 10.68 -2.79
N TRP A 60 -11.64 11.38 -3.68
CA TRP A 60 -10.34 12.01 -3.43
C TRP A 60 -10.49 13.52 -3.51
N ASN A 61 -10.26 14.20 -2.37
CA ASN A 61 -10.45 15.64 -2.24
C ASN A 61 -11.82 16.14 -2.73
N GLY A 62 -12.87 15.39 -2.42
CA GLY A 62 -14.26 15.72 -2.77
C GLY A 62 -14.68 15.35 -4.20
N SER A 63 -13.81 14.71 -4.98
CA SER A 63 -14.14 14.25 -6.33
C SER A 63 -14.10 12.74 -6.41
N SER A 64 -15.09 12.14 -7.10
CA SER A 64 -15.12 10.68 -7.32
C SER A 64 -13.82 10.18 -7.98
N ILE A 65 -13.20 9.14 -7.42
CA ILE A 65 -11.98 8.55 -7.97
C ILE A 65 -12.18 8.00 -9.39
N HIS A 66 -13.39 7.63 -9.75
CA HIS A 66 -13.71 7.17 -11.10
C HIS A 66 -13.68 8.30 -12.12
N ASN A 67 -14.11 9.51 -11.73
CA ASN A 67 -14.05 10.68 -12.58
C ASN A 67 -12.61 11.20 -12.75
N LEU A 68 -11.80 11.08 -11.69
CA LEU A 68 -10.38 11.46 -11.72
C LEU A 68 -9.50 10.49 -12.52
N GLY A 69 -9.87 9.22 -12.58
CA GLY A 69 -9.17 8.22 -13.37
C GLY A 69 -7.66 8.14 -13.07
N ASP A 70 -6.83 8.46 -14.08
CA ASP A 70 -5.36 8.41 -13.96
C ASP A 70 -4.80 9.45 -13.00
N ASP A 71 -5.44 10.61 -12.87
CA ASP A 71 -5.04 11.64 -11.92
C ASP A 71 -5.07 11.11 -10.49
N TYR A 72 -6.13 10.37 -10.12
CA TYR A 72 -6.19 9.69 -8.83
C TYR A 72 -5.13 8.57 -8.71
N ARG A 73 -5.00 7.73 -9.73
CA ARG A 73 -4.01 6.63 -9.72
C ARG A 73 -2.58 7.15 -9.59
N SER A 74 -2.31 8.35 -10.09
CA SER A 74 -1.02 9.02 -9.93
C SER A 74 -0.71 9.40 -8.48
N GLN A 75 -1.71 9.50 -7.60
CA GLN A 75 -1.57 9.91 -6.19
C GLN A 75 -1.33 8.75 -5.24
N LEU A 76 -1.46 7.50 -5.68
CA LEU A 76 -1.33 6.35 -4.80
C LEU A 76 -0.22 5.40 -5.21
N ALA A 77 0.30 4.67 -4.23
CA ALA A 77 1.12 3.48 -4.43
C ALA A 77 0.44 2.29 -3.77
N PHE A 78 0.27 1.21 -4.53
CA PHE A 78 -0.35 -0.02 -4.05
C PHE A 78 0.67 -1.17 -4.00
N VAL A 79 0.74 -1.84 -2.86
CA VAL A 79 1.46 -3.10 -2.69
C VAL A 79 0.47 -4.16 -2.22
N GLY A 80 0.09 -5.03 -3.13
CA GLY A 80 -0.83 -6.14 -2.85
C GLY A 80 -0.16 -7.33 -2.16
N HIS A 81 -0.91 -8.41 -2.01
CA HIS A 81 -0.41 -9.68 -1.47
C HIS A 81 0.75 -10.22 -2.33
N SER A 82 0.64 -10.14 -3.66
CA SER A 82 1.77 -10.41 -4.56
C SER A 82 2.72 -9.21 -4.59
N ASN A 83 4.01 -9.46 -4.45
CA ASN A 83 5.02 -8.41 -4.40
C ASN A 83 5.13 -7.58 -5.69
N GLY A 84 4.66 -8.10 -6.84
CA GLY A 84 4.77 -7.43 -8.13
C GLY A 84 6.22 -7.18 -8.56
N ILE A 85 7.14 -8.08 -8.18
CA ILE A 85 8.56 -8.06 -8.53
C ILE A 85 8.78 -8.96 -9.74
N GLN A 86 9.47 -8.44 -10.74
CA GLN A 86 9.90 -9.21 -11.91
C GLN A 86 11.15 -10.02 -11.54
N GLY A 87 11.01 -11.34 -11.48
CA GLY A 87 12.06 -12.25 -10.99
C GLY A 87 13.34 -12.23 -11.82
N GLU A 88 13.22 -12.02 -13.13
CA GLU A 88 14.36 -11.98 -14.06
C GLU A 88 15.14 -10.66 -13.98
N LEU A 89 14.52 -9.59 -13.52
CA LEU A 89 15.17 -8.31 -13.31
C LEU A 89 15.92 -8.30 -11.99
N THR A 90 17.03 -7.56 -11.95
CA THR A 90 17.77 -7.26 -10.73
C THR A 90 16.96 -6.32 -9.80
N SER A 91 17.41 -6.18 -8.55
CA SER A 91 16.79 -5.24 -7.61
C SER A 91 16.83 -3.79 -8.14
N VAL A 92 17.95 -3.39 -8.73
CA VAL A 92 18.10 -2.06 -9.36
C VAL A 92 17.11 -1.88 -10.52
N GLU A 93 17.01 -2.86 -11.41
CA GLU A 93 16.13 -2.79 -12.58
C GLU A 93 14.65 -2.76 -12.19
N ASN A 94 14.24 -3.53 -11.18
CA ASN A 94 12.88 -3.47 -10.63
C ASN A 94 12.53 -2.07 -10.10
N LEU A 95 13.47 -1.41 -9.40
CA LEU A 95 13.27 -0.05 -8.89
C LEU A 95 13.33 1.00 -10.00
N ARG A 96 14.19 0.82 -11.01
CA ARG A 96 14.22 1.70 -12.21
C ARG A 96 12.91 1.62 -12.97
N ALA A 97 12.38 0.43 -13.20
CA ALA A 97 11.08 0.27 -13.85
C ALA A 97 9.95 0.99 -13.08
N ALA A 98 9.97 0.91 -11.74
CA ALA A 98 9.03 1.67 -10.92
C ALA A 98 9.25 3.19 -11.03
N ALA A 99 10.50 3.65 -11.02
CA ALA A 99 10.84 5.07 -11.13
C ALA A 99 10.41 5.69 -12.46
N CYS A 100 10.43 4.94 -13.56
CA CYS A 100 9.95 5.40 -14.88
C CYS A 100 8.46 5.78 -14.88
N LEU A 101 7.69 5.30 -13.90
CA LEU A 101 6.28 5.67 -13.72
C LEU A 101 6.09 6.95 -12.89
N CYS A 102 7.18 7.60 -12.48
CA CYS A 102 7.15 8.81 -11.67
C CYS A 102 7.48 10.03 -12.51
N THR A 103 6.75 11.12 -12.28
CA THR A 103 7.00 12.44 -12.87
C THR A 103 7.88 13.34 -11.97
N THR A 104 8.16 12.90 -10.74
CA THR A 104 8.93 13.65 -9.74
C THR A 104 10.38 13.17 -9.65
N HIS A 105 11.27 13.98 -9.08
CA HIS A 105 12.67 13.61 -8.83
C HIS A 105 12.74 12.33 -7.98
N ALA A 106 13.19 11.27 -8.59
CA ALA A 106 13.30 9.97 -7.92
C ALA A 106 14.37 10.03 -6.81
N VAL A 107 14.07 9.42 -5.68
CA VAL A 107 15.09 9.14 -4.66
C VAL A 107 16.17 8.24 -5.28
N PRO A 108 17.47 8.45 -5.00
CA PRO A 108 18.52 7.60 -5.52
C PRO A 108 18.24 6.12 -5.20
N ILE A 109 18.26 5.28 -6.23
CA ILE A 109 17.93 3.85 -6.11
C ILE A 109 18.90 3.16 -5.18
N GLU A 110 20.18 3.47 -5.27
CA GLU A 110 21.26 2.91 -4.45
C GLU A 110 21.00 3.18 -2.96
N GLN A 111 20.68 4.41 -2.59
CA GLN A 111 20.33 4.79 -1.22
C GLN A 111 19.07 4.04 -0.75
N THR A 112 18.08 3.88 -1.64
CA THR A 112 16.87 3.13 -1.29
C THR A 112 17.18 1.67 -1.02
N LEU A 113 18.04 1.04 -1.82
CA LEU A 113 18.48 -0.34 -1.61
C LEU A 113 19.28 -0.51 -0.31
N GLU A 114 20.11 0.47 0.04
CA GLU A 114 20.80 0.51 1.34
C GLU A 114 19.79 0.57 2.48
N ARG A 115 18.82 1.49 2.41
CA ARG A 115 17.79 1.67 3.44
C ARG A 115 16.95 0.42 3.67
N VAL A 116 16.68 -0.38 2.65
CA VAL A 116 15.91 -1.64 2.79
C VAL A 116 16.81 -2.86 3.00
N GLY A 117 18.13 -2.67 3.18
CA GLY A 117 19.09 -3.76 3.42
C GLY A 117 19.27 -4.69 2.23
N LEU A 118 19.13 -4.19 1.00
CA LEU A 118 19.28 -4.97 -0.23
C LEU A 118 20.49 -4.55 -1.08
N ALA A 119 21.35 -3.66 -0.59
CA ALA A 119 22.55 -3.22 -1.29
C ALA A 119 23.45 -4.37 -1.76
N PRO A 120 23.69 -5.46 -0.97
CA PRO A 120 24.48 -6.60 -1.43
C PRO A 120 23.84 -7.36 -2.60
N TYR A 121 22.52 -7.29 -2.76
CA TYR A 121 21.75 -8.03 -3.76
C TYR A 121 21.33 -7.19 -4.97
N ARG A 122 21.86 -5.96 -5.09
CA ARG A 122 21.40 -4.98 -6.09
C ARG A 122 21.50 -5.44 -7.54
N HIS A 123 22.53 -6.25 -7.87
CA HIS A 123 22.81 -6.74 -9.22
C HIS A 123 22.44 -8.20 -9.45
N PHE A 124 21.84 -8.86 -8.47
CA PHE A 124 21.37 -10.23 -8.62
C PHE A 124 19.93 -10.27 -9.12
N PRO A 125 19.56 -11.25 -9.97
CA PRO A 125 18.17 -11.46 -10.37
C PRO A 125 17.26 -11.64 -9.15
N SER A 126 16.13 -10.93 -9.14
CA SER A 126 15.25 -10.91 -7.96
C SER A 126 14.58 -12.27 -7.67
N LYS A 127 14.63 -13.22 -8.60
CA LYS A 127 14.15 -14.60 -8.36
C LYS A 127 14.90 -15.31 -7.24
N ILE A 128 16.19 -15.02 -7.03
CA ILE A 128 17.02 -15.65 -5.98
C ILE A 128 16.81 -15.05 -4.58
N LEU A 129 16.15 -13.90 -4.48
CA LEU A 129 15.85 -13.27 -3.21
C LEU A 129 14.89 -14.14 -2.38
N SER A 130 15.08 -14.15 -1.06
CA SER A 130 14.12 -14.72 -0.12
C SER A 130 12.76 -13.99 -0.21
N GLN A 131 11.69 -14.60 0.32
CA GLN A 131 10.37 -13.95 0.33
C GLN A 131 10.38 -12.62 1.08
N GLY A 132 11.07 -12.56 2.23
CA GLY A 132 11.25 -11.32 3.00
C GLY A 132 12.04 -10.26 2.22
N GLN A 133 13.10 -10.65 1.52
CA GLN A 133 13.85 -9.74 0.64
C GLN A 133 13.00 -9.22 -0.53
N LYS A 134 12.21 -10.10 -1.16
CA LYS A 134 11.24 -9.68 -2.20
C LYS A 134 10.21 -8.72 -1.64
N ARG A 135 9.73 -8.95 -0.42
CA ARG A 135 8.78 -8.04 0.25
C ARG A 135 9.42 -6.68 0.51
N ARG A 136 10.66 -6.64 1.03
CA ARG A 136 11.41 -5.40 1.22
C ARG A 136 11.67 -4.66 -0.10
N LEU A 137 11.96 -5.36 -1.19
CA LEU A 137 12.10 -4.76 -2.52
C LEU A 137 10.78 -4.17 -3.04
N ALA A 138 9.65 -4.87 -2.81
CA ALA A 138 8.33 -4.35 -3.16
C ALA A 138 8.00 -3.06 -2.40
N LEU A 139 8.34 -3.00 -1.11
CA LEU A 139 8.12 -1.83 -0.27
C LEU A 139 9.11 -0.69 -0.57
N ALA A 140 10.32 -1.01 -1.05
CA ALA A 140 11.27 0.00 -1.53
C ALA A 140 10.70 0.86 -2.67
N ARG A 141 9.76 0.32 -3.48
CA ARG A 141 9.05 1.10 -4.50
C ARG A 141 8.24 2.25 -3.91
N LEU A 142 7.70 2.10 -2.71
CA LEU A 142 6.95 3.17 -2.04
C LEU A 142 7.84 4.40 -1.79
N ILE A 143 9.10 4.15 -1.41
CA ILE A 143 10.10 5.21 -1.18
C ILE A 143 10.44 5.91 -2.50
N ILE A 144 10.62 5.15 -3.58
CA ILE A 144 10.93 5.69 -4.92
C ILE A 144 9.74 6.47 -5.48
N LEU A 145 8.52 5.93 -5.34
CA LEU A 145 7.32 6.51 -5.94
C LEU A 145 6.86 7.81 -5.25
N GLN A 146 7.19 8.01 -3.97
CA GLN A 146 6.85 9.20 -3.17
C GLN A 146 5.37 9.63 -3.27
N LYS A 147 4.45 8.68 -3.38
CA LYS A 147 3.03 8.98 -3.50
C LYS A 147 2.43 9.35 -2.15
N PRO A 148 1.48 10.31 -2.09
CA PRO A 148 0.87 10.74 -0.83
C PRO A 148 0.01 9.66 -0.16
N LEU A 149 -0.54 8.71 -0.91
CA LEU A 149 -1.38 7.62 -0.39
C LEU A 149 -0.71 6.26 -0.61
N TRP A 150 -0.46 5.52 0.47
CA TRP A 150 0.00 4.15 0.42
C TRP A 150 -1.15 3.20 0.77
N ILE A 151 -1.42 2.21 -0.09
CA ILE A 151 -2.41 1.16 0.14
C ILE A 151 -1.67 -0.17 0.14
N LEU A 152 -1.71 -0.89 1.27
CA LEU A 152 -0.84 -2.03 1.55
C LEU A 152 -1.65 -3.24 2.00
N ASP A 153 -1.52 -4.34 1.26
CA ASP A 153 -2.19 -5.60 1.61
C ASP A 153 -1.21 -6.52 2.34
N GLU A 154 -1.41 -6.71 3.66
CA GLU A 154 -0.59 -7.53 4.54
C GLU A 154 0.93 -7.20 4.43
N PRO A 155 1.36 -5.92 4.57
CA PRO A 155 2.74 -5.52 4.30
C PRO A 155 3.77 -6.18 5.22
N LEU A 156 3.36 -6.62 6.40
CA LEU A 156 4.25 -7.17 7.44
C LEU A 156 4.21 -8.71 7.51
N SER A 157 3.41 -9.36 6.65
CA SER A 157 3.28 -10.82 6.69
C SER A 157 4.58 -11.53 6.27
N ALA A 158 4.90 -12.63 6.93
CA ALA A 158 6.07 -13.48 6.67
C ALA A 158 7.43 -12.75 6.74
N LEU A 159 7.53 -11.70 7.53
CA LEU A 159 8.76 -10.96 7.80
C LEU A 159 9.35 -11.31 9.17
N ASP A 160 10.67 -11.24 9.27
CA ASP A 160 11.38 -11.25 10.52
C ASP A 160 11.21 -9.93 11.30
N ILE A 161 11.56 -9.94 12.56
CA ILE A 161 11.39 -8.78 13.48
C ILE A 161 12.14 -7.55 12.95
N ASP A 162 13.34 -7.74 12.42
CA ASP A 162 14.15 -6.63 11.90
C ASP A 162 13.48 -5.99 10.67
N SER A 163 12.93 -6.80 9.76
CA SER A 163 12.19 -6.32 8.60
C SER A 163 10.89 -5.63 9.01
N VAL A 164 10.17 -6.14 10.02
CA VAL A 164 8.97 -5.49 10.56
C VAL A 164 9.33 -4.12 11.13
N THR A 165 10.39 -4.04 11.93
CA THR A 165 10.88 -2.77 12.53
C THR A 165 11.25 -1.76 11.45
N LEU A 166 11.99 -2.20 10.43
CA LEU A 166 12.40 -1.38 9.31
C LEU A 166 11.19 -0.80 8.55
N ILE A 167 10.22 -1.64 8.20
CA ILE A 167 9.05 -1.24 7.44
C ILE A 167 8.15 -0.32 8.27
N THR A 168 7.98 -0.63 9.56
CA THR A 168 7.25 0.23 10.49
C THR A 168 7.89 1.63 10.55
N GLY A 169 9.21 1.71 10.55
CA GLY A 169 9.95 2.97 10.45
C GLY A 169 9.58 3.78 9.19
N PHE A 170 9.48 3.14 8.03
CA PHE A 170 9.07 3.81 6.79
C PHE A 170 7.61 4.29 6.83
N LEU A 171 6.71 3.53 7.46
CA LEU A 171 5.32 3.96 7.65
C LEU A 171 5.25 5.20 8.54
N ILE A 172 5.99 5.21 9.66
CA ILE A 172 6.05 6.37 10.57
C ILE A 172 6.63 7.60 9.86
N GLU A 173 7.72 7.44 9.11
CA GLU A 173 8.33 8.52 8.34
C GLU A 173 7.36 9.10 7.30
N HIS A 174 6.63 8.24 6.59
CA HIS A 174 5.63 8.67 5.61
C HIS A 174 4.48 9.45 6.25
N LEU A 175 3.94 8.95 7.36
CA LEU A 175 2.87 9.61 8.11
C LEU A 175 3.32 10.94 8.70
N ALA A 176 4.55 11.02 9.23
CA ALA A 176 5.13 12.27 9.76
C ALA A 176 5.27 13.35 8.67
N ARG A 177 5.49 12.96 7.41
CA ARG A 177 5.50 13.84 6.23
C ARG A 177 4.11 14.14 5.67
N ARG A 178 3.05 13.90 6.47
CA ARG A 178 1.64 14.07 6.07
C ARG A 178 1.18 13.10 4.97
N GLY A 179 1.87 11.99 4.77
CA GLY A 179 1.38 10.89 3.95
C GLY A 179 0.15 10.23 4.60
N MET A 180 -0.56 9.44 3.82
CA MET A 180 -1.73 8.67 4.26
C MET A 180 -1.46 7.19 4.03
N VAL A 181 -1.89 6.34 4.96
CA VAL A 181 -1.71 4.89 4.85
C VAL A 181 -3.04 4.18 5.07
N ILE A 182 -3.34 3.22 4.19
CA ILE A 182 -4.39 2.22 4.41
C ILE A 182 -3.70 0.87 4.36
N MET A 183 -3.85 0.06 5.39
CA MET A 183 -3.24 -1.27 5.38
C MET A 183 -4.11 -2.32 6.04
N THR A 184 -3.97 -3.55 5.54
CA THR A 184 -4.48 -4.74 6.22
C THR A 184 -3.38 -5.37 7.05
N SER A 185 -3.71 -5.94 8.20
CA SER A 185 -2.82 -6.79 8.99
C SER A 185 -3.62 -7.65 9.94
N HIS A 186 -3.11 -8.86 10.21
CA HIS A 186 -3.61 -9.72 11.30
C HIS A 186 -2.94 -9.44 12.64
N GLN A 187 -1.86 -8.65 12.64
CA GLN A 187 -1.09 -8.31 13.84
C GLN A 187 -1.42 -6.89 14.29
N GLU A 188 -1.30 -6.65 15.58
CA GLU A 188 -1.32 -5.28 16.09
C GLU A 188 -0.13 -4.51 15.55
N ILE A 189 -0.39 -3.26 15.17
CA ILE A 189 0.62 -2.42 14.55
C ILE A 189 0.96 -1.29 15.51
N ASN A 190 2.23 -1.25 15.94
CA ASN A 190 2.77 -0.15 16.75
C ASN A 190 3.31 0.95 15.83
N VAL A 191 2.42 1.69 15.17
CA VAL A 191 2.76 2.83 14.32
C VAL A 191 2.32 4.11 14.98
N THR A 192 3.25 5.04 15.17
CA THR A 192 2.92 6.40 15.62
C THR A 192 2.33 7.17 14.44
N ALA A 193 1.04 7.45 14.50
CA ALA A 193 0.30 8.25 13.53
C ALA A 193 -0.49 9.34 14.27
N LYS A 194 -0.92 10.38 13.56
CA LYS A 194 -1.81 11.40 14.12
C LYS A 194 -3.11 10.77 14.64
N THR A 195 -3.66 9.84 13.88
CA THR A 195 -4.86 9.06 14.21
C THR A 195 -4.74 7.69 13.55
N VAL A 196 -5.13 6.65 14.25
CA VAL A 196 -5.29 5.30 13.70
C VAL A 196 -6.78 4.97 13.72
N LEU A 197 -7.38 4.90 12.54
CA LEU A 197 -8.75 4.43 12.36
C LEU A 197 -8.72 2.90 12.19
N ARG A 198 -9.45 2.19 13.03
CA ARG A 198 -9.60 0.73 12.89
C ARG A 198 -10.93 0.42 12.23
N ILE A 199 -10.88 -0.38 11.17
CA ILE A 199 -12.05 -0.86 10.43
C ILE A 199 -12.03 -2.38 10.48
N GLU A 200 -13.07 -2.97 11.03
CA GLU A 200 -13.24 -4.42 11.02
C GLU A 200 -14.25 -4.81 9.95
N ILE A 201 -13.86 -5.74 9.08
CA ILE A 201 -14.72 -6.35 8.06
C ILE A 201 -15.05 -7.76 8.52
N ALA A 202 -16.32 -7.99 8.81
CA ALA A 202 -16.85 -9.24 9.34
C ALA A 202 -17.28 -10.22 8.25
#